data_1025ae2cccd754ed0100dcfca94c314d
#
_entry.id   1025ae2cccd754ed0100dcfca94c314d
#
_cell.length_a   1.000
_cell.length_b   1.000
_cell.length_c   1.000
_cell.angle_alpha   90.00
_cell.angle_beta   90.00
_cell.angle_gamma   90.00
#
_symmetry.space_group_name_H-M   'P 1'
#
loop_
_entity.id
_entity.type
_entity.pdbx_description
1 polymer ?
#
loop_
_entity_poly.entity_id
_entity_poly.type
_entity_poly.pdbx_seq_one_letter_code
_entity_poly.pdbx_strand_id
1 'polypeptide(L)'
;MKIKELPIDTRLIQLAEEAAELSQAAIKYVRVLRGETPVTKEDALQNLTEEVADVSVCMTSVNDLVPLSEVAEIIVEKVKRWEDRADAETIL
;
A
#
# COMPACT_ATOMS: atom_id res chain seq x y z
N MET A 1 24.32 -8.10 4.59
CA MET A 1 24.06 -6.86 3.80
C MET A 1 22.77 -6.22 4.25
N LYS A 2 22.79 -4.92 4.48
CA LYS A 2 21.57 -4.16 4.79
C LYS A 2 20.82 -3.81 3.50
N ILE A 3 19.51 -3.76 3.55
CA ILE A 3 18.68 -3.44 2.36
C ILE A 3 19.10 -2.13 1.71
N LYS A 4 19.43 -1.11 2.53
CA LYS A 4 19.85 0.22 2.03
C LYS A 4 21.18 0.20 1.27
N GLU A 5 21.94 -0.88 1.34
CA GLU A 5 23.19 -1.04 0.59
C GLU A 5 22.97 -1.49 -0.84
N LEU A 6 21.76 -1.97 -1.17
CA LEU A 6 21.41 -2.30 -2.54
C LEU A 6 21.28 -1.03 -3.39
N PRO A 7 21.60 -1.10 -4.69
CA PRO A 7 21.41 0.05 -5.58
C PRO A 7 19.97 0.57 -5.54
N ILE A 8 19.79 1.87 -5.71
CA ILE A 8 18.47 2.50 -5.61
C ILE A 8 17.49 1.96 -6.66
N ASP A 9 17.95 1.68 -7.87
CA ASP A 9 17.11 1.11 -8.91
C ASP A 9 16.57 -0.27 -8.52
N THR A 10 17.40 -1.11 -7.88
CA THR A 10 16.98 -2.42 -7.37
C THR A 10 15.93 -2.27 -6.29
N ARG A 11 16.10 -1.32 -5.38
CA ARG A 11 15.13 -1.06 -4.30
C ARG A 11 13.80 -0.53 -4.83
N LEU A 12 13.85 0.30 -5.87
CA LEU A 12 12.65 0.82 -6.52
C LEU A 12 11.89 -0.27 -7.30
N ILE A 13 12.61 -1.16 -7.97
CA ILE A 13 12.00 -2.31 -8.64
C ILE A 13 11.28 -3.19 -7.62
N GLN A 14 11.91 -3.45 -6.49
CA GLN A 14 11.30 -4.24 -5.42
C GLN A 14 10.04 -3.56 -4.88
N LEU A 15 10.07 -2.26 -4.66
CA LEU A 15 8.89 -1.49 -4.26
C LEU A 15 7.76 -1.66 -5.28
N ALA A 16 8.06 -1.57 -6.57
CA ALA A 16 7.06 -1.73 -7.63
C ALA A 16 6.45 -3.14 -7.63
N GLU A 17 7.26 -4.17 -7.43
CA GLU A 17 6.79 -5.56 -7.35
C GLU A 17 5.87 -5.77 -6.15
N GLU A 18 6.27 -5.28 -4.97
CA GLU A 18 5.45 -5.41 -3.76
C GLU A 18 4.16 -4.59 -3.83
N ALA A 19 4.20 -3.42 -4.46
CA ALA A 19 2.99 -2.62 -4.68
C ALA A 19 1.99 -3.35 -5.58
N ALA A 20 2.47 -4.08 -6.59
CA ALA A 20 1.62 -4.90 -7.45
C ALA A 20 0.98 -6.05 -6.68
N GLU A 21 1.72 -6.71 -5.79
CA GLU A 21 1.21 -7.78 -4.93
C GLU A 21 0.19 -7.25 -3.93
N LEU A 22 0.42 -6.07 -3.36
CA LEU A 22 -0.55 -5.41 -2.49
C LEU A 22 -1.86 -5.13 -3.24
N SER A 23 -1.78 -4.65 -4.47
CA SER A 23 -2.94 -4.42 -5.32
C SER A 23 -3.77 -5.70 -5.48
N GLN A 24 -3.12 -6.83 -5.78
CA GLN A 24 -3.78 -8.13 -5.92
C GLN A 24 -4.42 -8.58 -4.61
N ALA A 25 -3.73 -8.42 -3.49
CA ALA A 25 -4.24 -8.80 -2.17
C ALA A 25 -5.48 -8.00 -1.79
N ALA A 26 -5.48 -6.70 -2.09
CA ALA A 26 -6.64 -5.84 -1.84
C ALA A 26 -7.85 -6.28 -2.65
N ILE A 27 -7.67 -6.60 -3.94
CA ILE A 27 -8.76 -7.08 -4.81
C ILE A 27 -9.26 -8.45 -4.34
N LYS A 28 -8.38 -9.34 -3.90
CA LYS A 28 -8.78 -10.63 -3.33
C LYS A 28 -9.69 -10.45 -2.11
N TYR A 29 -9.34 -9.50 -1.24
CA TYR A 29 -10.17 -9.21 -0.08
C TYR A 29 -11.56 -8.67 -0.48
N VAL A 30 -11.63 -7.82 -1.49
CA VAL A 30 -12.89 -7.35 -2.05
C VAL A 30 -13.76 -8.53 -2.52
N ARG A 31 -13.16 -9.51 -3.20
CA ARG A 31 -13.87 -10.71 -3.66
C ARG A 31 -14.43 -11.53 -2.49
N VAL A 32 -13.66 -11.64 -1.40
CA VAL A 32 -14.13 -12.31 -0.19
C VAL A 32 -15.35 -11.59 0.38
N LEU A 33 -15.29 -10.26 0.48
CA LEU A 33 -16.41 -9.45 0.97
C LEU A 33 -17.66 -9.57 0.11
N ARG A 34 -17.49 -9.82 -1.19
CA ARG A 34 -18.59 -10.00 -2.15
C ARG A 34 -19.04 -11.46 -2.32
N GLY A 35 -18.42 -12.39 -1.61
CA GLY A 35 -18.75 -13.81 -1.72
C GLY A 35 -18.39 -14.44 -3.06
N GLU A 36 -17.40 -13.89 -3.77
CA GLU A 36 -17.01 -14.32 -5.12
C GLU A 36 -15.89 -15.35 -5.14
N THR A 37 -15.42 -15.82 -3.99
CA THR A 37 -14.30 -16.74 -3.87
C THR A 37 -14.48 -17.65 -2.66
N PRO A 38 -13.99 -18.91 -2.70
CA PRO A 38 -14.03 -19.80 -1.54
C PRO A 38 -12.97 -19.50 -0.46
N VAL A 39 -12.08 -18.54 -0.71
CA VAL A 39 -11.04 -18.14 0.25
C VAL A 39 -11.70 -17.56 1.50
N THR A 40 -11.21 -17.94 2.69
CA THR A 40 -11.75 -17.42 3.95
C THR A 40 -11.36 -15.97 4.15
N LYS A 41 -12.18 -15.26 4.91
CA LYS A 41 -11.90 -13.85 5.27
C LYS A 41 -10.60 -13.74 6.06
N GLU A 42 -10.35 -14.67 6.97
CA GLU A 42 -9.14 -14.70 7.79
C GLU A 42 -7.88 -14.84 6.93
N ASP A 43 -7.90 -15.77 5.97
CA ASP A 43 -6.74 -15.99 5.09
C ASP A 43 -6.49 -14.78 4.18
N ALA A 44 -7.55 -14.22 3.61
CA ALA A 44 -7.43 -13.03 2.76
C ALA A 44 -6.92 -11.81 3.54
N LEU A 45 -7.37 -11.64 4.78
CA LEU A 45 -6.92 -10.55 5.65
C LEU A 45 -5.45 -10.74 6.05
N GLN A 46 -5.05 -11.97 6.38
CA GLN A 46 -3.65 -12.27 6.70
C GLN A 46 -2.75 -11.94 5.51
N ASN A 47 -3.13 -12.35 4.31
CA ASN A 47 -2.38 -12.06 3.10
C ASN A 47 -2.28 -10.54 2.85
N LEU A 48 -3.39 -9.80 2.97
CA LEU A 48 -3.40 -8.35 2.82
C LEU A 48 -2.49 -7.67 3.83
N THR A 49 -2.52 -8.12 5.09
CA THR A 49 -1.69 -7.58 6.16
C THR A 49 -0.20 -7.77 5.86
N GLU A 50 0.18 -8.95 5.38
CA GLU A 50 1.56 -9.25 4.99
C GLU A 50 2.03 -8.36 3.84
N GLU A 51 1.18 -8.17 2.83
CA GLU A 51 1.53 -7.32 1.68
C GLU A 51 1.67 -5.85 2.08
N VAL A 52 0.85 -5.35 3.00
CA VAL A 52 1.02 -4.00 3.56
C VAL A 52 2.37 -3.88 4.27
N ALA A 53 2.75 -4.89 5.03
CA ALA A 53 4.04 -4.91 5.71
C ALA A 53 5.21 -4.89 4.71
N ASP A 54 5.13 -5.70 3.65
CA ASP A 54 6.16 -5.78 2.62
C ASP A 54 6.35 -4.43 1.91
N VAL A 55 5.25 -3.78 1.52
CA VAL A 55 5.31 -2.44 0.90
C VAL A 55 5.92 -1.42 1.88
N SER A 56 5.56 -1.50 3.15
CA SER A 56 6.08 -0.59 4.17
C SER A 56 7.59 -0.74 4.35
N VAL A 57 8.11 -1.98 4.32
CA VAL A 57 9.56 -2.24 4.34
C VAL A 57 10.23 -1.61 3.12
N CYS A 58 9.65 -1.78 1.94
CA CYS A 58 10.20 -1.21 0.70
C CYS A 58 10.18 0.32 0.72
N MET A 59 9.12 0.94 1.23
CA MET A 59 9.03 2.40 1.39
C MET A 59 10.13 2.91 2.32
N THR A 60 10.36 2.24 3.44
CA THR A 60 11.44 2.57 4.36
C THR A 60 12.80 2.43 3.68
N SER A 61 12.98 1.40 2.86
CA SER A 61 14.25 1.13 2.17
C SER A 61 14.64 2.23 1.18
N VAL A 62 13.68 2.99 0.66
CA VAL A 62 13.92 4.09 -0.29
C VAL A 62 13.83 5.48 0.35
N ASN A 63 13.86 5.55 1.68
CA ASN A 63 13.73 6.80 2.42
C ASN A 63 14.84 7.83 2.09
N ASP A 64 15.99 7.38 1.64
CA ASP A 64 17.08 8.25 1.17
C ASP A 64 16.71 9.02 -0.10
N LEU A 65 15.85 8.45 -0.95
CA LEU A 65 15.35 9.11 -2.16
C LEU A 65 14.01 9.79 -1.92
N VAL A 66 13.11 9.12 -1.20
CA VAL A 66 11.76 9.60 -0.90
C VAL A 66 11.61 9.73 0.62
N PRO A 67 11.93 10.91 1.18
CA PRO A 67 11.90 11.08 2.64
C PRO A 67 10.50 10.89 3.20
N LEU A 68 10.38 10.00 4.19
CA LEU A 68 9.09 9.72 4.83
C LEU A 68 8.49 10.93 5.51
N SER A 69 9.31 11.89 5.98
CA SER A 69 8.83 13.14 6.56
C SER A 69 8.05 13.99 5.55
N GLU A 70 8.53 14.06 4.32
CA GLU A 70 7.83 14.78 3.24
C GLU A 70 6.57 14.03 2.81
N VAL A 71 6.63 12.71 2.76
CA VAL A 71 5.47 11.87 2.47
C VAL A 71 4.37 12.11 3.51
N ALA A 72 4.73 12.16 4.79
CA ALA A 72 3.78 12.40 5.87
C ALA A 72 3.05 13.75 5.72
N GLU A 73 3.77 14.80 5.34
CA GLU A 73 3.16 16.11 5.10
C GLU A 73 2.15 16.07 3.93
N ILE A 74 2.52 15.39 2.86
CA ILE A 74 1.66 15.23 1.69
C ILE A 74 0.43 14.40 2.03
N ILE A 75 0.58 13.36 2.86
CA ILE A 75 -0.53 12.52 3.31
C ILE A 75 -1.62 13.37 3.98
N VAL A 76 -1.23 14.29 4.89
CA VAL A 76 -2.19 15.14 5.58
C VAL A 76 -3.03 15.95 4.59
N GLU A 77 -2.40 16.54 3.58
CA GLU A 77 -3.09 17.31 2.55
C GLU A 77 -4.01 16.42 1.68
N LYS A 78 -3.53 15.23 1.32
CA LYS A 78 -4.30 14.30 0.49
C LYS A 78 -5.52 13.74 1.22
N VAL A 79 -5.38 13.41 2.49
CA VAL A 79 -6.50 12.92 3.31
C VAL A 79 -7.60 13.97 3.33
N LYS A 80 -7.25 15.24 3.55
CA LYS A 80 -8.22 16.32 3.54
C LYS A 80 -8.94 16.42 2.19
N ARG A 81 -8.20 16.38 1.09
CA ARG A 81 -8.79 16.46 -0.27
C ARG A 81 -9.72 15.29 -0.57
N TRP A 82 -9.33 14.09 -0.14
CA TRP A 82 -10.14 12.89 -0.38
C TRP A 82 -11.42 12.92 0.46
N GLU A 83 -11.34 13.41 1.70
CA GLU A 83 -12.50 13.58 2.57
C GLU A 83 -13.45 14.63 2.00
N ASP A 84 -12.94 15.78 1.55
CA ASP A 84 -13.74 16.82 0.89
C ASP A 84 -14.45 16.27 -0.36
N ARG A 85 -13.74 15.45 -1.14
CA ARG A 85 -14.32 14.80 -2.33
C ARG A 85 -15.42 13.80 -1.96
N ALA A 86 -15.18 12.99 -0.94
CA ALA A 86 -16.16 12.01 -0.46
C ALA A 86 -17.42 12.71 0.05
N ASP A 87 -17.29 13.82 0.78
CA ASP A 87 -18.41 14.62 1.25
C ASP A 87 -19.22 15.19 0.08
N ALA A 88 -18.54 15.72 -0.95
CA ALA A 88 -19.19 16.23 -2.15
C ALA A 88 -19.97 15.12 -2.88
N GLU A 89 -19.40 13.93 -3.01
CA GLU A 89 -20.06 12.79 -3.64
C GLU A 89 -21.25 12.29 -2.82
N THR A 90 -21.17 12.35 -1.50
CA THR A 90 -22.24 11.94 -0.59
C THR A 90 -23.45 12.88 -0.70
N ILE A 91 -23.22 14.17 -0.93
CA ILE A 91 -24.29 15.18 -1.08
C ILE A 91 -25.06 14.97 -2.40
N LEU A 92 -24.38 14.45 -3.40
CA LEU A 92 -24.99 14.18 -4.70
C LEU A 92 -25.83 12.92 -4.69
#